data_0d9e8e1579af9ea38772604d62f96453
#
_entry.id   0d9e8e1579af9ea38772604d62f96453
#
_cell.length_a   1.000
_cell.length_b   1.000
_cell.length_c   1.000
_cell.angle_alpha   90.00
_cell.angle_beta   90.00
_cell.angle_gamma   90.00
#
_symmetry.space_group_name_H-M   'P 1'
#
loop_
_entity.id
_entity.type
_entity.pdbx_description
1 polymer ?
#
loop_
_entity_poly.entity_id
_entity_poly.type
_entity_poly.pdbx_seq_one_letter_code
_entity_poly.pdbx_strand_id
1 'polypeptide(L)'
;MKSEPVTIDPLDPQRALESLVVHGGRLFDARHAFPGAPEPWIDLSTGINPAPYPVGEVSEASWTRLPEENEIRALEAAAAHTFGARFESSVIAAPGTETLIHLLPRLFPARHVAILGFTYSEHQIAWETAGAVVDIVDSVDQLLASDDFDTIIVVNPNNPCGRLVELPHLTAL
;
A
#
# COMPACT_ATOMS: atom_id res chain seq x y z
N MET A 1 9.87 16.42 35.93
CA MET A 1 9.61 14.97 35.87
C MET A 1 10.34 14.46 34.64
N LYS A 2 11.44 13.71 34.82
CA LYS A 2 12.12 13.03 33.70
C LYS A 2 11.32 11.78 33.40
N SER A 3 10.75 11.70 32.20
CA SER A 3 10.15 10.46 31.69
C SER A 3 11.25 9.41 31.58
N GLU A 4 11.15 8.33 32.34
CA GLU A 4 12.00 7.16 32.15
C GLU A 4 11.81 6.63 30.73
N PRO A 5 12.89 6.21 30.06
CA PRO A 5 12.75 5.56 28.76
C PRO A 5 11.97 4.25 28.93
N VAL A 6 10.88 4.11 28.19
CA VAL A 6 10.12 2.86 28.10
C VAL A 6 11.05 1.79 27.52
N THR A 7 11.57 0.92 28.38
CA THR A 7 12.33 -0.26 27.95
C THR A 7 11.34 -1.20 27.29
N ILE A 8 11.39 -1.27 25.97
CA ILE A 8 10.58 -2.22 25.20
C ILE A 8 11.24 -3.58 25.37
N ASP A 9 10.57 -4.49 26.08
CA ASP A 9 10.95 -5.90 26.06
C ASP A 9 10.62 -6.47 24.67
N PRO A 10 11.63 -6.80 23.85
CA PRO A 10 11.39 -7.32 22.50
C PRO A 10 10.79 -8.75 22.49
N LEU A 11 10.61 -9.34 23.68
CA LEU A 11 10.18 -10.75 23.85
C LEU A 11 8.78 -10.86 24.47
N ASP A 12 8.02 -9.76 24.61
CA ASP A 12 6.64 -9.83 25.07
C ASP A 12 5.73 -10.45 23.98
N PRO A 13 5.21 -11.69 24.18
CA PRO A 13 4.38 -12.37 23.17
C PRO A 13 3.10 -11.63 22.82
N GLN A 14 2.52 -10.87 23.75
CA GLN A 14 1.29 -10.09 23.48
C GLN A 14 1.58 -8.89 22.58
N ARG A 15 2.66 -8.17 22.80
CA ARG A 15 3.10 -7.09 21.92
C ARG A 15 3.56 -7.58 20.56
N ALA A 16 4.22 -8.75 20.49
CA ALA A 16 4.56 -9.39 19.24
C ALA A 16 3.29 -9.72 18.42
N LEU A 17 2.25 -10.22 19.08
CA LEU A 17 0.94 -10.47 18.45
C LEU A 17 0.26 -9.19 17.96
N GLU A 18 0.22 -8.14 18.76
CA GLU A 18 -0.34 -6.83 18.36
C GLU A 18 0.40 -6.25 17.16
N SER A 19 1.74 -6.37 17.14
CA SER A 19 2.54 -5.88 16.01
C SER A 19 2.40 -6.70 14.73
N LEU A 20 2.09 -8.00 14.84
CA LEU A 20 1.81 -8.89 13.70
C LEU A 20 0.49 -8.52 13.00
N VAL A 21 -0.45 -7.89 13.71
CA VAL A 21 -1.74 -7.49 13.16
C VAL A 21 -1.65 -6.25 12.27
N VAL A 22 -0.63 -5.42 12.45
CA VAL A 22 -0.48 -4.15 11.71
C VAL A 22 0.09 -4.36 10.31
N HIS A 23 1.12 -5.20 10.17
CA HIS A 23 1.76 -5.52 8.89
C HIS A 23 2.13 -6.99 8.79
N GLY A 24 1.84 -7.63 7.66
CA GLY A 24 2.28 -8.98 7.36
C GLY A 24 3.79 -9.09 7.08
N GLY A 25 4.28 -10.32 6.81
CA GLY A 25 5.67 -10.59 6.45
C GLY A 25 6.65 -10.64 7.63
N ARG A 26 6.16 -10.71 8.86
CA ARG A 26 6.96 -10.68 10.09
C ARG A 26 7.24 -12.09 10.66
N LEU A 27 7.79 -12.97 9.83
CA LEU A 27 8.10 -14.36 10.23
C LEU A 27 9.06 -14.45 11.42
N PHE A 28 10.01 -13.53 11.55
CA PHE A 28 10.93 -13.49 12.69
C PHE A 28 10.16 -13.33 14.01
N ASP A 29 9.25 -12.36 14.08
CA ASP A 29 8.45 -12.10 15.28
C ASP A 29 7.48 -13.26 15.56
N ALA A 30 6.88 -13.82 14.51
CA ALA A 30 6.01 -14.98 14.64
C ALA A 30 6.75 -16.19 15.22
N ARG A 31 7.98 -16.48 14.76
CA ARG A 31 8.81 -17.56 15.31
C ARG A 31 9.17 -17.32 16.77
N HIS A 32 9.40 -16.08 17.18
CA HIS A 32 9.66 -15.72 18.57
C HIS A 32 8.42 -15.88 19.45
N ALA A 33 7.25 -15.47 18.96
CA ALA A 33 5.98 -15.59 19.67
C ALA A 33 5.53 -17.07 19.83
N PHE A 34 5.88 -17.92 18.87
CA PHE A 34 5.45 -19.32 18.81
C PHE A 34 6.65 -20.29 18.59
N PRO A 35 7.57 -20.40 19.56
CA PRO A 35 8.82 -21.17 19.39
C PRO A 35 8.60 -22.67 19.24
N GLY A 36 7.42 -23.21 19.57
CA GLY A 36 7.05 -24.61 19.40
C GLY A 36 6.25 -24.92 18.14
N ALA A 37 6.04 -23.94 17.25
CA ALA A 37 5.30 -24.19 16.03
C ALA A 37 6.07 -25.07 15.04
N PRO A 38 5.38 -25.94 14.26
CA PRO A 38 6.05 -26.81 13.29
C PRO A 38 6.65 -26.03 12.13
N GLU A 39 7.78 -26.51 11.61
CA GLU A 39 8.42 -26.04 10.38
C GLU A 39 8.03 -26.94 9.17
N PRO A 40 8.02 -26.42 7.92
CA PRO A 40 8.27 -25.03 7.56
C PRO A 40 7.07 -24.11 7.81
N TRP A 41 7.34 -22.84 8.14
CA TRP A 41 6.30 -21.82 8.21
C TRP A 41 5.78 -21.48 6.83
N ILE A 42 4.46 -21.33 6.72
CA ILE A 42 3.79 -20.82 5.52
C ILE A 42 3.26 -19.41 5.85
N ASP A 43 3.84 -18.40 5.22
CA ASP A 43 3.41 -17.01 5.41
C ASP A 43 2.24 -16.69 4.48
N LEU A 44 1.05 -16.51 5.06
CA LEU A 44 -0.18 -16.09 4.38
C LEU A 44 -0.59 -14.66 4.78
N SER A 45 0.29 -13.93 5.48
CA SER A 45 -0.01 -12.59 6.01
C SER A 45 0.19 -11.46 4.99
N THR A 46 0.76 -11.76 3.83
CA THR A 46 0.99 -10.78 2.75
C THR A 46 0.42 -11.28 1.44
N GLY A 47 -0.01 -10.35 0.58
CA GLY A 47 -0.45 -10.63 -0.79
C GLY A 47 0.69 -10.72 -1.81
N ILE A 48 1.92 -11.02 -1.37
CA ILE A 48 3.07 -11.14 -2.26
C ILE A 48 2.91 -12.39 -3.13
N ASN A 49 3.10 -12.23 -4.44
CA ASN A 49 3.07 -13.33 -5.39
C ASN A 49 4.17 -14.36 -5.05
N PRO A 50 3.82 -15.62 -4.76
CA PRO A 50 4.81 -16.67 -4.45
C PRO A 50 5.67 -17.07 -5.64
N ALA A 51 5.25 -16.75 -6.87
CA ALA A 51 6.03 -16.95 -8.08
C ALA A 51 6.71 -15.64 -8.47
N PRO A 52 7.99 -15.44 -8.11
CA PRO A 52 8.68 -14.19 -8.43
C PRO A 52 8.83 -14.00 -9.94
N TYR A 53 8.71 -12.77 -10.39
CA TYR A 53 9.02 -12.44 -11.78
C TYR A 53 10.51 -12.76 -12.05
N PRO A 54 10.84 -13.47 -13.16
CA PRO A 54 12.23 -13.80 -13.49
C PRO A 54 12.96 -12.53 -13.91
N VAL A 55 13.68 -11.93 -12.99
CA VAL A 55 14.55 -10.79 -13.26
C VAL A 55 15.85 -11.33 -13.84
N GLY A 56 16.25 -10.84 -15.02
CA GLY A 56 17.56 -11.16 -15.60
C GLY A 56 18.73 -10.61 -14.77
N GLU A 57 19.94 -10.68 -15.32
CA GLU A 57 21.11 -10.10 -14.66
C GLU A 57 20.93 -8.57 -14.51
N VAL A 58 21.08 -8.08 -13.29
CA VAL A 58 21.08 -6.66 -12.97
C VAL A 58 22.52 -6.16 -13.04
N SER A 59 22.78 -5.11 -13.82
CA SER A 59 24.12 -4.57 -14.00
C SER A 59 24.67 -4.00 -12.68
N GLU A 60 26.01 -4.06 -12.51
CA GLU A 60 26.68 -3.44 -11.35
C GLU A 60 26.37 -1.94 -11.24
N ALA A 61 26.25 -1.24 -12.37
CA ALA A 61 25.88 0.17 -12.41
C ALA A 61 24.52 0.45 -11.77
N SER A 62 23.55 -0.46 -11.89
CA SER A 62 22.23 -0.32 -11.26
C SER A 62 22.26 -0.35 -9.73
N TRP A 63 23.32 -0.91 -9.12
CA TRP A 63 23.52 -0.94 -7.67
C TRP A 63 24.34 0.23 -7.12
N THR A 64 25.13 0.87 -7.98
CA THR A 64 26.16 1.85 -7.55
C THR A 64 25.90 3.26 -8.05
N ARG A 65 24.92 3.46 -8.94
CA ARG A 65 24.60 4.77 -9.52
C ARG A 65 23.14 5.13 -9.31
N LEU A 66 22.84 6.41 -9.29
CA LEU A 66 21.45 6.88 -9.38
C LEU A 66 20.94 6.67 -10.82
N PRO A 67 19.65 6.34 -11.00
CA PRO A 67 19.07 6.26 -12.33
C PRO A 67 19.15 7.61 -13.05
N GLU A 68 19.44 7.59 -14.34
CA GLU A 68 19.42 8.77 -15.17
C GLU A 68 17.99 9.10 -15.62
N GLU A 69 17.73 10.35 -15.98
CA GLU A 69 16.38 10.81 -16.36
C GLU A 69 15.82 10.05 -17.58
N ASN A 70 16.68 9.71 -18.55
CA ASN A 70 16.31 8.92 -19.72
C ASN A 70 15.90 7.48 -19.35
N GLU A 71 16.49 6.89 -18.30
CA GLU A 71 16.14 5.55 -17.81
C GLU A 71 14.76 5.58 -17.12
N ILE A 72 14.49 6.62 -16.33
CA ILE A 72 13.17 6.82 -15.70
C ILE A 72 12.09 7.02 -16.78
N ARG A 73 12.35 7.87 -17.78
CA ARG A 73 11.43 8.08 -18.90
C ARG A 73 11.18 6.80 -19.71
N ALA A 74 12.21 5.98 -19.94
CA ALA A 74 12.05 4.70 -20.62
C ALA A 74 11.16 3.72 -19.83
N LEU A 75 11.30 3.71 -18.50
CA LEU A 75 10.43 2.94 -17.61
C LEU A 75 8.97 3.43 -17.68
N GLU A 76 8.76 4.74 -17.61
CA GLU A 76 7.43 5.36 -17.66
C GLU A 76 6.74 5.12 -19.02
N ALA A 77 7.49 5.21 -20.12
CA ALA A 77 6.98 4.91 -21.45
C ALA A 77 6.60 3.43 -21.61
N ALA A 78 7.43 2.51 -21.11
CA ALA A 78 7.12 1.08 -21.10
C ALA A 78 5.90 0.76 -20.26
N ALA A 79 5.75 1.37 -19.10
CA ALA A 79 4.58 1.24 -18.22
C ALA A 79 3.33 1.82 -18.89
N ALA A 80 3.40 3.00 -19.49
CA ALA A 80 2.30 3.62 -20.21
C ALA A 80 1.79 2.72 -21.34
N HIS A 81 2.69 2.13 -22.13
CA HIS A 81 2.34 1.18 -23.17
C HIS A 81 1.66 -0.07 -22.61
N THR A 82 2.23 -0.64 -21.55
CA THR A 82 1.73 -1.89 -20.94
C THR A 82 0.35 -1.70 -20.30
N PHE A 83 0.12 -0.56 -19.63
CA PHE A 83 -1.13 -0.26 -18.97
C PHE A 83 -2.18 0.39 -19.87
N GLY A 84 -1.85 0.65 -21.15
CA GLY A 84 -2.76 1.28 -22.09
C GLY A 84 -3.06 2.75 -21.75
N ALA A 85 -2.11 3.45 -21.14
CA ALA A 85 -2.26 4.87 -20.84
C ALA A 85 -2.40 5.68 -22.14
N ARG A 86 -3.28 6.68 -22.13
CA ARG A 86 -3.58 7.48 -23.32
C ARG A 86 -2.37 8.29 -23.80
N PHE A 87 -1.54 8.74 -22.85
CA PHE A 87 -0.31 9.49 -23.10
C PHE A 87 0.81 8.96 -22.21
N GLU A 88 2.05 8.92 -22.71
CA GLU A 88 3.22 8.55 -21.91
C GLU A 88 3.41 9.46 -20.69
N SER A 89 3.11 10.76 -20.85
CA SER A 89 3.16 11.74 -19.75
C SER A 89 2.10 11.55 -18.65
N SER A 90 1.22 10.54 -18.80
CA SER A 90 0.22 10.21 -17.78
C SER A 90 0.73 9.20 -16.74
N VAL A 91 1.99 8.78 -16.84
CA VAL A 91 2.59 7.80 -15.93
C VAL A 91 3.79 8.43 -15.23
N ILE A 92 3.88 8.22 -13.93
CA ILE A 92 5.01 8.62 -13.10
C ILE A 92 5.51 7.38 -12.35
N ALA A 93 6.83 7.17 -12.37
CA ALA A 93 7.47 6.14 -11.56
C ALA A 93 7.97 6.71 -10.23
N ALA A 94 7.80 5.93 -9.17
CA ALA A 94 8.31 6.26 -7.84
C ALA A 94 8.82 5.00 -7.12
N PRO A 95 9.72 5.15 -6.13
CA PRO A 95 10.23 4.04 -5.34
C PRO A 95 9.15 3.45 -4.43
N GLY A 96 8.36 2.52 -4.98
CA GLY A 96 7.28 1.84 -4.27
C GLY A 96 5.96 2.62 -4.21
N THR A 97 4.86 1.88 -4.16
CA THR A 97 3.49 2.43 -4.11
C THR A 97 3.24 3.28 -2.87
N GLU A 98 3.85 2.94 -1.74
CA GLU A 98 3.71 3.65 -0.46
C GLU A 98 4.15 5.11 -0.58
N THR A 99 5.25 5.38 -1.31
CA THR A 99 5.68 6.75 -1.60
C THR A 99 4.59 7.57 -2.28
N LEU A 100 3.90 6.98 -3.25
CA LEU A 100 2.81 7.64 -3.97
C LEU A 100 1.59 7.84 -3.06
N ILE A 101 1.21 6.84 -2.27
CA ILE A 101 0.09 6.91 -1.32
C ILE A 101 0.26 8.10 -0.37
N HIS A 102 1.46 8.27 0.21
CA HIS A 102 1.75 9.38 1.13
C HIS A 102 1.94 10.74 0.43
N LEU A 103 2.20 10.74 -0.88
CA LEU A 103 2.33 11.97 -1.66
C LEU A 103 0.96 12.52 -2.09
N LEU A 104 0.00 11.65 -2.41
CA LEU A 104 -1.32 12.04 -2.94
C LEU A 104 -2.05 13.07 -2.08
N PRO A 105 -2.18 12.94 -0.74
CA PRO A 105 -2.87 13.92 0.09
C PRO A 105 -2.22 15.30 0.08
N ARG A 106 -0.92 15.38 -0.21
CA ARG A 106 -0.17 16.64 -0.29
C ARG A 106 -0.37 17.35 -1.63
N LEU A 107 -0.56 16.56 -2.70
CA LEU A 107 -0.80 17.07 -4.04
C LEU A 107 -2.27 17.43 -4.28
N PHE A 108 -3.18 16.68 -3.66
CA PHE A 108 -4.62 16.80 -3.79
C PHE A 108 -5.26 16.93 -2.40
N PRO A 109 -5.11 18.09 -1.73
CA PRO A 109 -5.67 18.27 -0.40
C PRO A 109 -7.19 18.05 -0.38
N ALA A 110 -7.66 17.23 0.54
CA ALA A 110 -9.08 16.97 0.77
C ALA A 110 -9.40 17.12 2.26
N ARG A 111 -10.64 17.48 2.60
CA ARG A 111 -11.12 17.58 3.97
C ARG A 111 -11.87 16.34 4.40
N HIS A 112 -12.59 15.71 3.47
CA HIS A 112 -13.40 14.55 3.72
C HIS A 112 -13.16 13.49 2.64
N VAL A 113 -12.66 12.35 3.04
CA VAL A 113 -12.21 11.26 2.17
C VAL A 113 -12.98 10.00 2.46
N ALA A 114 -13.53 9.37 1.43
CA ALA A 114 -14.10 8.03 1.54
C ALA A 114 -13.10 6.98 1.06
N ILE A 115 -12.99 5.89 1.79
CA ILE A 115 -12.24 4.70 1.38
C ILE A 115 -13.20 3.53 1.24
N LEU A 116 -13.20 2.87 0.06
CA LEU A 116 -14.11 1.76 -0.21
C LEU A 116 -13.67 0.48 0.50
N GLY A 117 -14.35 0.16 1.59
CA GLY A 117 -14.20 -1.06 2.36
C GLY A 117 -12.85 -1.19 3.07
N PHE A 118 -12.66 -2.34 3.72
CA PHE A 118 -11.38 -2.68 4.32
C PHE A 118 -10.32 -2.86 3.23
N THR A 119 -9.25 -2.08 3.30
CA THR A 119 -8.14 -2.07 2.33
C THR A 119 -6.79 -1.83 3.02
N TYR A 120 -5.72 -1.67 2.24
CA TYR A 120 -4.38 -1.39 2.74
C TYR A 120 -4.37 -0.13 3.63
N SER A 121 -3.97 -0.29 4.88
CA SER A 121 -4.09 0.72 5.94
C SER A 121 -3.38 2.04 5.65
N GLU A 122 -2.31 2.01 4.81
CA GLU A 122 -1.54 3.21 4.49
C GLU A 122 -2.37 4.28 3.78
N HIS A 123 -3.42 3.90 3.05
CA HIS A 123 -4.34 4.87 2.47
C HIS A 123 -5.02 5.72 3.56
N GLN A 124 -5.58 5.08 4.58
CA GLN A 124 -6.21 5.79 5.68
C GLN A 124 -5.21 6.65 6.44
N ILE A 125 -4.07 6.06 6.83
CA ILE A 125 -3.00 6.73 7.59
C ILE A 125 -2.50 7.98 6.87
N ALA A 126 -2.29 7.89 5.55
CA ALA A 126 -1.79 9.02 4.76
C ALA A 126 -2.75 10.22 4.75
N TRP A 127 -4.05 9.97 4.55
CA TRP A 127 -5.05 11.04 4.51
C TRP A 127 -5.33 11.62 5.89
N GLU A 128 -5.45 10.80 6.94
CA GLU A 128 -5.59 11.26 8.33
C GLU A 128 -4.37 12.08 8.78
N THR A 129 -3.15 11.66 8.42
CA THR A 129 -1.91 12.40 8.70
C THR A 129 -1.88 13.75 7.99
N ALA A 130 -2.50 13.85 6.82
CA ALA A 130 -2.65 15.11 6.10
C ALA A 130 -3.79 16.01 6.67
N GLY A 131 -4.53 15.54 7.67
CA GLY A 131 -5.59 16.30 8.36
C GLY A 131 -6.99 16.10 7.78
N ALA A 132 -7.21 15.14 6.90
CA ALA A 132 -8.53 14.79 6.40
C ALA A 132 -9.34 13.97 7.41
N VAL A 133 -10.65 14.09 7.39
CA VAL A 133 -11.58 13.12 7.99
C VAL A 133 -11.73 11.97 7.00
N VAL A 134 -11.56 10.74 7.47
CA VAL A 134 -11.62 9.55 6.62
C VAL A 134 -12.74 8.64 7.06
N ASP A 135 -13.66 8.34 6.14
CA ASP A 135 -14.74 7.37 6.34
C ASP A 135 -14.48 6.09 5.53
N ILE A 136 -14.70 4.95 6.18
CA ILE A 136 -14.69 3.65 5.50
C ILE A 136 -16.11 3.35 5.07
N VAL A 137 -16.31 3.19 3.76
CA VAL A 137 -17.63 2.99 3.13
C VAL A 137 -17.72 1.57 2.56
N ASP A 138 -18.78 0.84 2.90
CA ASP A 138 -18.87 -0.60 2.61
C ASP A 138 -19.20 -0.94 1.16
N SER A 139 -19.83 -0.02 0.42
CA SER A 139 -20.29 -0.27 -0.96
C SER A 139 -20.15 0.94 -1.88
N VAL A 140 -20.10 0.66 -3.19
CA VAL A 140 -20.13 1.70 -4.23
C VAL A 140 -21.45 2.47 -4.22
N ASP A 141 -22.57 1.80 -3.90
CA ASP A 141 -23.89 2.46 -3.83
C ASP A 141 -23.93 3.55 -2.74
N GLN A 142 -23.25 3.32 -1.61
CA GLN A 142 -23.12 4.34 -0.56
C GLN A 142 -22.28 5.51 -1.03
N LEU A 143 -21.21 5.28 -1.80
CA LEU A 143 -20.40 6.35 -2.39
C LEU A 143 -21.20 7.19 -3.37
N LEU A 144 -21.99 6.53 -4.23
CA LEU A 144 -22.84 7.21 -5.24
C LEU A 144 -24.03 7.96 -4.62
N ALA A 145 -24.43 7.59 -3.40
CA ALA A 145 -25.54 8.22 -2.70
C ALA A 145 -25.13 9.44 -1.87
N SER A 146 -23.84 9.78 -1.81
CA SER A 146 -23.32 10.90 -1.00
C SER A 146 -22.49 11.86 -1.85
N ASP A 147 -22.78 13.15 -1.72
CA ASP A 147 -21.99 14.25 -2.29
C ASP A 147 -21.02 14.86 -1.26
N ASP A 148 -20.84 14.23 -0.09
CA ASP A 148 -20.09 14.80 1.03
C ASP A 148 -18.56 14.59 0.93
N PHE A 149 -18.09 13.76 0.00
CA PHE A 149 -16.69 13.41 -0.11
C PHE A 149 -15.95 14.27 -1.14
N ASP A 150 -14.83 14.88 -0.73
CA ASP A 150 -13.92 15.60 -1.63
C ASP A 150 -13.08 14.63 -2.48
N THR A 151 -12.82 13.43 -1.93
CA THR A 151 -11.98 12.41 -2.56
C THR A 151 -12.49 11.02 -2.22
N ILE A 152 -12.45 10.14 -3.20
CA ILE A 152 -12.81 8.73 -3.04
C ILE A 152 -11.59 7.87 -3.37
N ILE A 153 -11.24 6.94 -2.48
CA ILE A 153 -10.16 5.98 -2.65
C ILE A 153 -10.75 4.60 -2.94
N VAL A 154 -10.43 4.07 -4.11
CA VAL A 154 -10.79 2.72 -4.52
C VAL A 154 -9.54 1.95 -4.88
N VAL A 155 -9.20 0.94 -4.08
CA VAL A 155 -8.12 0.00 -4.39
C VAL A 155 -8.69 -1.13 -5.26
N ASN A 156 -8.23 -1.25 -6.51
CA ASN A 156 -8.85 -2.14 -7.49
C ASN A 156 -7.82 -2.86 -8.38
N PRO A 157 -7.70 -4.19 -8.32
CA PRO A 157 -8.32 -5.08 -7.33
C PRO A 157 -7.89 -4.76 -5.89
N ASN A 158 -8.80 -4.99 -4.92
CA ASN A 158 -8.55 -4.59 -3.54
C ASN A 158 -7.46 -5.45 -2.86
N ASN A 159 -6.55 -4.81 -2.18
CA ASN A 159 -5.64 -5.45 -1.23
C ASN A 159 -6.22 -5.29 0.21
N PRO A 160 -6.54 -6.38 0.96
CA PRO A 160 -6.04 -7.74 0.75
C PRO A 160 -7.02 -8.73 0.08
N CYS A 161 -8.29 -8.41 -0.06
CA CYS A 161 -9.32 -9.40 -0.37
C CYS A 161 -9.50 -9.73 -1.87
N GLY A 162 -8.81 -9.00 -2.77
CA GLY A 162 -8.91 -9.21 -4.22
C GLY A 162 -10.25 -8.79 -4.84
N ARG A 163 -11.12 -8.07 -4.09
CA ARG A 163 -12.40 -7.57 -4.64
C ARG A 163 -12.15 -6.70 -5.85
N LEU A 164 -12.87 -6.98 -6.93
CA LEU A 164 -12.87 -6.19 -8.16
C LEU A 164 -14.12 -5.32 -8.21
N VAL A 165 -13.93 -4.02 -8.45
CA VAL A 165 -15.00 -3.08 -8.81
C VAL A 165 -15.02 -2.97 -10.33
N GLU A 166 -16.15 -3.29 -10.93
CA GLU A 166 -16.31 -3.29 -12.37
C GLU A 166 -16.26 -1.87 -12.96
N LEU A 167 -15.78 -1.75 -14.20
CA LEU A 167 -15.59 -0.47 -14.88
C LEU A 167 -16.84 0.43 -14.90
N PRO A 168 -18.08 -0.07 -15.12
CA PRO A 168 -19.28 0.78 -15.06
C PRO A 168 -19.48 1.47 -13.71
N HIS A 169 -19.15 0.79 -12.63
CA HIS A 169 -19.24 1.38 -11.28
C HIS A 169 -18.14 2.43 -11.03
N LEU A 170 -16.91 2.17 -11.52
CA LEU A 170 -15.81 3.13 -11.42
C LEU A 170 -16.06 4.41 -12.24
N THR A 171 -16.77 4.29 -13.36
CA THR A 171 -17.10 5.45 -14.20
C THR A 171 -18.29 6.26 -13.70
N ALA A 172 -19.05 5.70 -12.76
CA ALA A 172 -20.17 6.37 -12.13
C ALA A 172 -19.78 7.19 -10.88
N LEU A 173 -18.61 6.89 -10.29
CA LEU A 173 -18.00 7.64 -9.19
C LEU A 173 -17.36 8.92 -9.70
#